data_d96af240a6d0b45d2406ab90c907f037
#
_entry.id   d96af240a6d0b45d2406ab90c907f037
#
_cell.length_a   1.000
_cell.length_b   1.000
_cell.length_c   1.000
_cell.angle_alpha   90.00
_cell.angle_beta   90.00
_cell.angle_gamma   90.00
#
_symmetry.space_group_name_H-M   'P 1'
#
loop_
_entity.id
_entity.type
_entity.pdbx_description
1 polymer ?
#
loop_
_entity_poly.entity_id
_entity_poly.type
_entity_poly.pdbx_seq_one_letter_code
_entity_poly.pdbx_strand_id
1 'polypeptide(L)'
;MNEQEWRLLDADRSVEELRIDGWLLQKGERVRLRPRARGDVFDLTLEGKTAQVESIEQDLEGNFLVAVVLEEDPGAYLGLLRMPGHRFFFTPQEVERLPPDFPAQRPAAVPTILVAGIGNIFLGDDGFGVEVAQKLAGRALPYGVTVRDYGIRGYDLAYALVSGADYTILVDACPRGEPPGTVFVLEPDLTELDTPDAGPMVMDAHDLNPGHVLRLARSLGAELRKVVVVGCEPATLGPPEGHMGLSGPVRAAVAEAVPLIEELIARFSAGTA
;
A
#
# COMPACT_ATOMS: atom_id res chain seq x y z
N MET A 1 11.82 -22.18 29.11
CA MET A 1 12.38 -22.02 27.76
C MET A 1 13.74 -21.37 27.93
N ASN A 2 14.81 -22.02 27.50
CA ASN A 2 16.18 -21.54 27.68
C ASN A 2 16.67 -20.81 26.39
N GLU A 3 17.82 -20.15 26.45
CA GLU A 3 18.38 -19.36 25.35
C GLU A 3 18.68 -20.21 24.07
N GLN A 4 18.93 -21.52 24.25
CA GLN A 4 19.10 -22.46 23.15
C GLN A 4 17.77 -22.80 22.45
N GLU A 5 16.69 -22.91 23.22
CA GLU A 5 15.33 -23.12 22.68
C GLU A 5 14.86 -21.89 21.91
N TRP A 6 15.18 -20.67 22.35
CA TRP A 6 14.91 -19.43 21.60
C TRP A 6 15.68 -19.37 20.28
N ARG A 7 16.97 -19.75 20.27
CA ARG A 7 17.78 -19.78 19.04
C ARG A 7 17.30 -20.83 18.04
N LEU A 8 16.66 -21.91 18.49
CA LEU A 8 16.06 -22.91 17.61
C LEU A 8 14.75 -22.43 16.99
N LEU A 9 14.04 -21.50 17.64
CA LEU A 9 12.83 -20.86 17.10
C LEU A 9 13.17 -19.72 16.10
N ASP A 10 14.30 -19.04 16.31
CA ASP A 10 14.77 -17.95 15.45
C ASP A 10 15.64 -18.42 14.27
N ALA A 11 15.95 -19.71 14.17
CA ALA A 11 16.71 -20.23 13.04
C ALA A 11 15.87 -20.09 11.76
N ASP A 12 16.37 -19.33 10.81
CA ASP A 12 15.81 -19.25 9.47
C ASP A 12 15.88 -20.66 8.82
N ARG A 13 14.73 -21.31 8.75
CA ARG A 13 14.57 -22.66 8.17
C ARG A 13 14.04 -22.59 6.74
N SER A 14 14.18 -21.47 6.10
CA SER A 14 13.82 -21.32 4.72
C SER A 14 14.79 -22.10 3.83
N VAL A 15 14.23 -22.75 2.81
CA VAL A 15 15.01 -23.39 1.73
C VAL A 15 14.81 -22.56 0.47
N GLU A 16 15.85 -22.47 -0.35
CA GLU A 16 15.80 -21.69 -1.57
C GLU A 16 14.92 -22.33 -2.64
N GLU A 17 14.86 -23.67 -2.65
CA GLU A 17 14.12 -24.45 -3.65
C GLU A 17 13.56 -25.74 -3.07
N LEU A 18 12.43 -26.19 -3.62
CA LEU A 18 11.80 -27.47 -3.28
C LEU A 18 11.33 -28.17 -4.54
N ARG A 19 11.67 -29.47 -4.69
CA ARG A 19 11.17 -30.28 -5.79
C ARG A 19 9.82 -30.89 -5.44
N ILE A 20 8.80 -30.58 -6.25
CA ILE A 20 7.42 -31.06 -6.09
C ILE A 20 7.00 -31.73 -7.39
N ASP A 21 6.62 -33.01 -7.36
CA ASP A 21 6.06 -33.76 -8.51
C ASP A 21 6.81 -33.54 -9.86
N GLY A 22 8.13 -33.45 -9.78
CA GLY A 22 8.98 -33.30 -10.97
C GLY A 22 9.26 -31.87 -11.43
N TRP A 23 8.75 -30.87 -10.77
CA TRP A 23 9.09 -29.45 -10.99
C TRP A 23 9.81 -28.85 -9.78
N LEU A 24 10.48 -27.75 -9.99
CA LEU A 24 11.25 -27.05 -8.96
C LEU A 24 10.48 -25.79 -8.56
N LEU A 25 10.09 -25.71 -7.29
CA LEU A 25 9.46 -24.51 -6.71
C LEU A 25 10.54 -23.64 -6.08
N GLN A 26 10.52 -22.34 -6.39
CA GLN A 26 11.46 -21.36 -5.87
C GLN A 26 10.73 -20.13 -5.32
N LYS A 27 11.39 -19.39 -4.43
CA LYS A 27 10.93 -18.10 -3.98
C LYS A 27 10.70 -17.16 -5.17
N GLY A 28 9.60 -16.41 -5.14
CA GLY A 28 9.21 -15.49 -6.20
C GLY A 28 8.40 -16.13 -7.33
N GLU A 29 8.33 -17.47 -7.40
CA GLU A 29 7.49 -18.15 -8.40
C GLU A 29 6.01 -17.91 -8.14
N ARG A 30 5.25 -17.91 -9.24
CA ARG A 30 3.80 -17.80 -9.23
C ARG A 30 3.16 -19.15 -9.22
N VAL A 31 2.22 -19.37 -8.31
CA VAL A 31 1.52 -20.64 -8.14
C VAL A 31 0.02 -20.45 -8.10
N ARG A 32 -0.74 -21.49 -8.41
CA ARG A 32 -2.17 -21.57 -8.18
C ARG A 32 -2.43 -22.34 -6.89
N LEU A 33 -3.34 -21.83 -6.07
CA LEU A 33 -3.69 -22.47 -4.80
C LEU A 33 -4.76 -23.55 -5.02
N ARG A 34 -4.56 -24.71 -4.40
CA ARG A 34 -5.46 -25.88 -4.40
C ARG A 34 -5.60 -26.44 -2.99
N PRO A 35 -6.23 -25.70 -2.06
CA PRO A 35 -6.44 -26.18 -0.70
C PRO A 35 -7.14 -27.55 -0.71
N ARG A 36 -6.57 -28.53 0.00
CA ARG A 36 -7.12 -29.89 0.08
C ARG A 36 -8.05 -30.09 1.26
N ALA A 37 -7.80 -29.38 2.35
CA ALA A 37 -8.64 -29.42 3.56
C ALA A 37 -9.79 -28.43 3.41
N ARG A 38 -11.00 -28.92 3.21
CA ARG A 38 -12.23 -28.11 3.23
C ARG A 38 -12.68 -27.79 4.66
N GLY A 39 -11.75 -27.48 5.53
CA GLY A 39 -12.02 -27.29 6.97
C GLY A 39 -12.40 -25.87 7.36
N ASP A 40 -12.04 -24.88 6.56
CA ASP A 40 -12.28 -23.47 6.85
C ASP A 40 -12.91 -22.74 5.66
N VAL A 41 -13.72 -21.72 5.95
CA VAL A 41 -14.32 -20.83 4.94
C VAL A 41 -13.24 -20.13 4.11
N PHE A 42 -12.05 -19.89 4.70
CA PHE A 42 -10.90 -19.34 4.01
C PHE A 42 -10.38 -20.24 2.89
N ASP A 43 -10.36 -21.57 3.07
CA ASP A 43 -9.91 -22.51 2.05
C ASP A 43 -10.73 -22.41 0.76
N LEU A 44 -12.05 -22.22 0.90
CA LEU A 44 -12.95 -22.03 -0.24
C LEU A 44 -12.72 -20.73 -0.99
N THR A 45 -12.31 -19.67 -0.28
CA THR A 45 -12.04 -18.36 -0.87
C THR A 45 -10.68 -18.29 -1.53
N LEU A 46 -9.77 -19.17 -1.17
CA LEU A 46 -8.41 -19.24 -1.69
C LEU A 46 -8.24 -20.24 -2.86
N GLU A 47 -9.22 -21.15 -3.03
CA GLU A 47 -9.15 -22.14 -4.12
C GLU A 47 -9.13 -21.48 -5.50
N GLY A 48 -8.13 -21.86 -6.30
CA GLY A 48 -7.95 -21.39 -7.67
C GLY A 48 -7.28 -20.02 -7.81
N LYS A 49 -7.06 -19.31 -6.70
CA LYS A 49 -6.35 -18.03 -6.72
C LYS A 49 -4.88 -18.19 -7.08
N THR A 50 -4.30 -17.14 -7.64
CA THR A 50 -2.86 -17.07 -7.88
C THR A 50 -2.17 -16.33 -6.75
N ALA A 51 -0.96 -16.80 -6.44
CA ALA A 51 -0.15 -16.27 -5.37
C ALA A 51 1.32 -16.32 -5.75
N GLN A 52 2.11 -15.46 -5.14
CA GLN A 52 3.57 -15.46 -5.24
C GLN A 52 4.17 -16.18 -4.02
N VAL A 53 5.11 -17.06 -4.24
CA VAL A 53 5.86 -17.73 -3.18
C VAL A 53 6.77 -16.72 -2.48
N GLU A 54 6.53 -16.49 -1.19
CA GLU A 54 7.37 -15.61 -0.36
C GLU A 54 8.55 -16.38 0.22
N SER A 55 8.28 -17.58 0.76
CA SER A 55 9.33 -18.47 1.27
C SER A 55 8.86 -19.92 1.26
N ILE A 56 9.81 -20.84 1.36
CA ILE A 56 9.58 -22.26 1.58
C ILE A 56 10.21 -22.59 2.92
N GLU A 57 9.42 -23.02 3.88
CA GLU A 57 9.86 -23.25 5.27
C GLU A 57 9.78 -24.74 5.61
N GLN A 58 10.71 -25.21 6.44
CA GLN A 58 10.67 -26.56 6.97
C GLN A 58 10.32 -26.52 8.46
N ASP A 59 9.27 -27.24 8.87
CA ASP A 59 8.89 -27.35 10.28
C ASP A 59 9.86 -28.25 11.08
N LEU A 60 9.61 -28.36 12.39
CA LEU A 60 10.42 -29.20 13.29
C LEU A 60 10.30 -30.69 13.00
N GLU A 61 9.26 -31.12 12.33
CA GLU A 61 8.99 -32.53 11.95
C GLU A 61 9.56 -32.87 10.57
N GLY A 62 10.14 -31.87 9.88
CA GLY A 62 10.72 -32.03 8.55
C GLY A 62 9.73 -31.86 7.40
N ASN A 63 8.48 -31.44 7.67
CA ASN A 63 7.50 -31.13 6.65
C ASN A 63 7.79 -29.75 6.04
N PHE A 64 7.49 -29.59 4.74
CA PHE A 64 7.62 -28.31 4.08
C PHE A 64 6.30 -27.55 4.06
N LEU A 65 6.37 -26.24 4.28
CA LEU A 65 5.30 -25.27 4.15
C LEU A 65 5.70 -24.23 3.12
N VAL A 66 4.81 -23.93 2.22
CA VAL A 66 4.99 -22.88 1.21
C VAL A 66 4.23 -21.66 1.69
N ALA A 67 4.96 -20.62 2.07
CA ALA A 67 4.37 -19.33 2.41
C ALA A 67 4.14 -18.53 1.13
N VAL A 68 2.93 -18.05 0.95
CA VAL A 68 2.52 -17.33 -0.24
C VAL A 68 1.81 -16.03 0.09
N VAL A 69 1.88 -15.10 -0.86
CA VAL A 69 1.16 -13.82 -0.85
C VAL A 69 0.24 -13.80 -2.05
N LEU A 70 -1.04 -13.49 -1.85
CA LEU A 70 -2.02 -13.48 -2.94
C LEU A 70 -1.74 -12.32 -3.90
N GLU A 71 -1.78 -12.56 -5.21
CA GLU A 71 -1.59 -11.51 -6.22
C GLU A 71 -2.68 -10.44 -6.21
N GLU A 72 -3.89 -10.81 -5.81
CA GLU A 72 -5.03 -9.89 -5.73
C GLU A 72 -5.17 -9.20 -4.36
N ASP A 73 -4.31 -9.54 -3.37
CA ASP A 73 -4.34 -8.90 -2.06
C ASP A 73 -3.81 -7.47 -2.16
N PRO A 74 -4.62 -6.43 -1.88
CA PRO A 74 -4.13 -5.06 -1.84
C PRO A 74 -3.02 -4.82 -0.82
N GLY A 75 -2.93 -5.71 0.19
CA GLY A 75 -1.88 -5.72 1.20
C GLY A 75 -0.74 -6.71 0.92
N ALA A 76 -0.57 -7.18 -0.30
CA ALA A 76 0.44 -8.18 -0.69
C ALA A 76 1.86 -7.84 -0.20
N TYR A 77 2.23 -6.55 -0.22
CA TYR A 77 3.53 -6.09 0.29
C TYR A 77 3.72 -6.36 1.79
N LEU A 78 2.64 -6.32 2.59
CA LEU A 78 2.68 -6.67 4.02
C LEU A 78 2.98 -8.16 4.21
N GLY A 79 2.47 -9.01 3.32
CA GLY A 79 2.80 -10.43 3.28
C GLY A 79 4.28 -10.68 2.95
N LEU A 80 4.85 -9.92 2.02
CA LEU A 80 6.29 -9.94 1.72
C LEU A 80 7.16 -9.45 2.90
N LEU A 81 6.60 -8.58 3.74
CA LEU A 81 7.21 -8.16 5.02
C LEU A 81 6.89 -9.12 6.18
N ARG A 82 6.32 -10.29 5.90
CA ARG A 82 5.95 -11.31 6.89
C ARG A 82 4.90 -10.87 7.92
N MET A 83 4.07 -9.87 7.57
CA MET A 83 3.01 -9.38 8.45
C MET A 83 1.83 -10.36 8.48
N PRO A 84 1.23 -10.61 9.65
CA PRO A 84 0.05 -11.47 9.79
C PRO A 84 -1.14 -10.98 8.95
N GLY A 85 -1.94 -11.91 8.41
CA GLY A 85 -3.16 -11.62 7.64
C GLY A 85 -2.94 -11.42 6.14
N HIS A 86 -1.69 -11.29 5.67
CA HIS A 86 -1.33 -11.14 4.25
C HIS A 86 -0.41 -12.24 3.75
N ARG A 87 -0.13 -13.23 4.57
CA ARG A 87 0.75 -14.37 4.32
C ARG A 87 0.02 -15.64 4.67
N PHE A 88 -0.07 -16.56 3.71
CA PHE A 88 -0.80 -17.81 3.84
C PHE A 88 0.15 -18.98 3.67
N PHE A 89 -0.12 -20.08 4.38
CA PHE A 89 0.74 -21.26 4.40
C PHE A 89 0.00 -22.43 3.78
N PHE A 90 0.66 -23.11 2.86
CA PHE A 90 0.15 -24.28 2.17
C PHE A 90 1.17 -25.39 2.22
N THR A 91 0.70 -26.64 2.17
CA THR A 91 1.60 -27.77 1.90
C THR A 91 2.04 -27.75 0.44
N PRO A 92 3.19 -28.36 0.08
CA PRO A 92 3.64 -28.40 -1.30
C PRO A 92 2.64 -29.01 -2.29
N GLN A 93 1.74 -29.89 -1.82
CA GLN A 93 0.72 -30.54 -2.63
C GLN A 93 -0.52 -29.67 -2.86
N GLU A 94 -0.60 -28.52 -2.20
CA GLU A 94 -1.70 -27.52 -2.33
C GLU A 94 -1.33 -26.37 -3.23
N VAL A 95 -0.13 -26.38 -3.80
CA VAL A 95 0.31 -25.42 -4.79
C VAL A 95 0.53 -26.10 -6.14
N GLU A 96 0.02 -25.51 -7.19
CA GLU A 96 0.09 -25.99 -8.56
C GLU A 96 0.95 -25.06 -9.40
N ARG A 97 1.82 -25.61 -10.23
CA ARG A 97 2.62 -24.81 -11.16
C ARG A 97 1.71 -24.13 -12.18
N LEU A 98 1.90 -22.83 -12.35
CA LEU A 98 1.29 -22.13 -13.46
C LEU A 98 2.03 -22.37 -14.77
N PRO A 99 1.34 -22.48 -15.92
CA PRO A 99 1.99 -22.47 -17.22
C PRO A 99 2.86 -21.22 -17.39
N PRO A 100 3.99 -21.28 -18.12
CA PRO A 100 4.87 -20.14 -18.32
C PRO A 100 4.17 -18.89 -18.86
N ASP A 101 3.16 -19.10 -19.71
CA ASP A 101 2.36 -18.04 -20.34
C ASP A 101 1.04 -17.76 -19.59
N PHE A 102 0.91 -18.26 -18.34
CA PHE A 102 -0.30 -17.98 -17.57
C PHE A 102 -0.36 -16.48 -17.27
N PRO A 103 -1.38 -15.77 -17.78
CA PRO A 103 -1.47 -14.34 -17.59
C PRO A 103 -1.46 -14.03 -16.09
N ALA A 104 -0.74 -12.98 -15.73
CA ALA A 104 -0.92 -12.41 -14.41
C ALA A 104 -2.42 -12.16 -14.23
N GLN A 105 -3.00 -12.58 -13.11
CA GLN A 105 -4.44 -12.34 -12.85
C GLN A 105 -4.75 -10.86 -12.59
N ARG A 106 -3.76 -9.97 -12.71
CA ARG A 106 -4.08 -8.60 -13.05
C ARG A 106 -4.76 -8.64 -14.42
N PRO A 107 -6.01 -8.22 -14.54
CA PRO A 107 -6.53 -7.89 -15.86
C PRO A 107 -5.48 -6.96 -16.47
N ALA A 108 -4.92 -7.31 -17.61
CA ALA A 108 -3.78 -6.63 -18.24
C ALA A 108 -4.07 -5.17 -18.68
N ALA A 109 -5.08 -4.54 -18.08
CA ALA A 109 -5.58 -3.23 -18.47
C ALA A 109 -6.21 -2.40 -17.34
N VAL A 110 -6.28 -2.87 -16.09
CA VAL A 110 -6.81 -2.01 -15.02
C VAL A 110 -5.65 -1.44 -14.24
N PRO A 111 -5.35 -0.15 -14.39
CA PRO A 111 -4.27 0.50 -13.65
C PRO A 111 -4.55 0.47 -12.16
N THR A 112 -3.50 0.29 -11.37
CA THR A 112 -3.56 0.38 -9.93
C THR A 112 -3.48 1.84 -9.49
N ILE A 113 -4.45 2.27 -8.68
CA ILE A 113 -4.55 3.65 -8.21
C ILE A 113 -4.52 3.64 -6.68
N LEU A 114 -3.55 4.34 -6.10
CA LEU A 114 -3.49 4.58 -4.66
C LEU A 114 -4.00 6.00 -4.37
N VAL A 115 -5.04 6.11 -3.54
CA VAL A 115 -5.46 7.38 -2.94
C VAL A 115 -5.04 7.38 -1.48
N ALA A 116 -4.17 8.28 -1.10
CA ALA A 116 -3.56 8.37 0.22
C ALA A 116 -3.94 9.67 0.92
N GLY A 117 -4.74 9.60 1.97
CA GLY A 117 -5.02 10.74 2.85
C GLY A 117 -3.90 10.93 3.86
N ILE A 118 -3.35 12.12 3.90
CA ILE A 118 -2.26 12.54 4.79
C ILE A 118 -2.79 13.63 5.73
N GLY A 119 -2.16 13.78 6.88
CA GLY A 119 -2.39 14.87 7.81
C GLY A 119 -2.70 14.42 9.23
N ASN A 120 -2.71 15.36 10.16
CA ASN A 120 -2.90 15.14 11.58
C ASN A 120 -4.27 15.67 12.04
N ILE A 121 -5.19 14.79 12.41
CA ILE A 121 -6.53 15.13 12.87
C ILE A 121 -6.55 15.96 14.18
N PHE A 122 -5.44 16.04 14.90
CA PHE A 122 -5.29 16.85 16.10
C PHE A 122 -4.80 18.27 15.81
N LEU A 123 -4.54 18.62 14.55
CA LEU A 123 -4.05 19.93 14.13
C LEU A 123 -5.04 20.67 13.21
N GLY A 124 -6.34 20.62 13.52
CA GLY A 124 -7.37 21.36 12.78
C GLY A 124 -7.46 20.95 11.31
N ASP A 125 -7.23 21.88 10.40
CA ASP A 125 -7.38 21.68 8.96
C ASP A 125 -6.33 20.75 8.36
N ASP A 126 -5.28 20.44 9.08
CA ASP A 126 -4.29 19.41 8.70
C ASP A 126 -4.94 18.03 8.55
N GLY A 127 -6.06 17.78 9.22
CA GLY A 127 -6.86 16.56 9.06
C GLY A 127 -7.62 16.44 7.73
N PHE A 128 -7.51 17.39 6.81
CA PHE A 128 -8.25 17.41 5.54
C PHE A 128 -8.12 16.10 4.75
N GLY A 129 -6.88 15.65 4.51
CA GLY A 129 -6.63 14.44 3.71
C GLY A 129 -7.20 13.18 4.35
N VAL A 130 -7.15 13.08 5.68
CA VAL A 130 -7.75 11.98 6.45
C VAL A 130 -9.28 11.96 6.28
N GLU A 131 -9.94 13.08 6.44
CA GLU A 131 -11.40 13.22 6.29
C GLU A 131 -11.86 12.85 4.87
N VAL A 132 -11.12 13.29 3.85
CA VAL A 132 -11.40 12.94 2.44
C VAL A 132 -11.23 11.44 2.22
N ALA A 133 -10.13 10.84 2.68
CA ALA A 133 -9.88 9.40 2.53
C ALA A 133 -10.97 8.56 3.22
N GLN A 134 -11.39 8.94 4.43
CA GLN A 134 -12.46 8.24 5.16
C GLN A 134 -13.80 8.31 4.41
N LYS A 135 -14.14 9.45 3.79
CA LYS A 135 -15.36 9.57 2.96
C LYS A 135 -15.29 8.73 1.69
N LEU A 136 -14.14 8.69 1.04
CA LEU A 136 -13.93 7.87 -0.16
C LEU A 136 -13.95 6.37 0.15
N ALA A 137 -13.38 5.93 1.28
CA ALA A 137 -13.36 4.53 1.69
C ALA A 137 -14.77 3.93 1.87
N GLY A 138 -15.78 4.77 2.14
CA GLY A 138 -17.18 4.36 2.22
C GLY A 138 -17.91 4.26 0.88
N ARG A 139 -17.23 4.51 -0.25
CA ARG A 139 -17.83 4.52 -1.58
C ARG A 139 -17.51 3.27 -2.37
N ALA A 140 -18.38 2.93 -3.33
CA ALA A 140 -18.09 1.89 -4.32
C ALA A 140 -17.09 2.44 -5.35
N LEU A 141 -15.84 1.97 -5.26
CA LEU A 141 -14.74 2.39 -6.13
C LEU A 141 -14.47 1.33 -7.20
N PRO A 142 -13.93 1.73 -8.37
CA PRO A 142 -13.53 0.79 -9.41
C PRO A 142 -12.49 -0.22 -8.91
N TYR A 143 -12.45 -1.39 -9.54
CA TYR A 143 -11.40 -2.37 -9.31
C TYR A 143 -10.01 -1.76 -9.59
N GLY A 144 -9.03 -2.09 -8.76
CA GLY A 144 -7.67 -1.54 -8.87
C GLY A 144 -7.45 -0.25 -8.06
N VAL A 145 -8.50 0.33 -7.47
CA VAL A 145 -8.40 1.53 -6.63
C VAL A 145 -8.31 1.14 -5.16
N THR A 146 -7.28 1.64 -4.50
CA THR A 146 -7.08 1.51 -3.05
C THR A 146 -7.12 2.89 -2.42
N VAL A 147 -8.01 3.10 -1.46
CA VAL A 147 -8.06 4.33 -0.65
C VAL A 147 -7.62 4.02 0.76
N ARG A 148 -6.68 4.78 1.28
CA ARG A 148 -6.19 4.63 2.66
C ARG A 148 -5.96 5.96 3.35
N ASP A 149 -6.33 5.98 4.62
CA ASP A 149 -5.93 6.98 5.59
C ASP A 149 -4.56 6.61 6.16
N TYR A 150 -3.54 7.38 5.82
CA TYR A 150 -2.20 7.24 6.40
C TYR A 150 -1.97 8.19 7.58
N GLY A 151 -2.76 9.25 7.69
CA GLY A 151 -2.61 10.23 8.76
C GLY A 151 -1.17 10.75 8.83
N ILE A 152 -0.52 10.57 9.97
CA ILE A 152 0.89 10.93 10.22
C ILE A 152 1.87 9.77 9.97
N ARG A 153 1.41 8.65 9.40
CA ARG A 153 2.23 7.44 9.18
C ARG A 153 2.98 7.49 7.85
N GLY A 154 3.90 8.45 7.71
CA GLY A 154 4.63 8.65 6.46
C GLY A 154 5.49 7.48 6.03
N TYR A 155 6.06 6.71 6.98
CA TYR A 155 6.79 5.48 6.65
C TYR A 155 5.87 4.43 6.03
N ASP A 156 4.65 4.23 6.55
CA ASP A 156 3.68 3.28 6.00
C ASP A 156 3.30 3.68 4.56
N LEU A 157 3.12 4.98 4.32
CA LEU A 157 2.86 5.49 2.98
C LEU A 157 4.07 5.30 2.04
N ALA A 158 5.28 5.57 2.51
CA ALA A 158 6.49 5.35 1.73
C ALA A 158 6.64 3.88 1.32
N TYR A 159 6.42 2.93 2.22
CA TYR A 159 6.42 1.51 1.89
C TYR A 159 5.29 1.11 0.94
N ALA A 160 4.10 1.69 1.06
CA ALA A 160 3.02 1.47 0.11
C ALA A 160 3.40 1.96 -1.30
N LEU A 161 4.11 3.07 -1.41
CA LEU A 161 4.63 3.59 -2.68
C LEU A 161 5.72 2.70 -3.28
N VAL A 162 6.57 2.05 -2.45
CA VAL A 162 7.55 1.05 -2.91
C VAL A 162 6.87 -0.16 -3.56
N SER A 163 5.68 -0.54 -3.09
CA SER A 163 4.90 -1.65 -3.67
C SER A 163 4.42 -1.37 -5.10
N GLY A 164 4.47 -0.12 -5.55
CA GLY A 164 4.19 0.34 -6.89
C GLY A 164 2.69 0.46 -7.18
N ALA A 165 2.25 1.69 -7.47
CA ALA A 165 0.97 1.99 -8.09
C ALA A 165 1.22 2.67 -9.44
N ASP A 166 0.33 2.44 -10.43
CA ASP A 166 0.45 3.12 -11.72
C ASP A 166 0.13 4.62 -11.54
N TYR A 167 -0.79 4.93 -10.63
CA TYR A 167 -1.18 6.29 -10.27
C TYR A 167 -1.26 6.44 -8.75
N THR A 168 -0.77 7.56 -8.25
CA THR A 168 -0.88 7.91 -6.83
C THR A 168 -1.56 9.27 -6.70
N ILE A 169 -2.61 9.36 -5.89
CA ILE A 169 -3.29 10.59 -5.52
C ILE A 169 -3.01 10.81 -4.03
N LEU A 170 -2.17 11.78 -3.71
CA LEU A 170 -1.94 12.24 -2.34
C LEU A 170 -2.95 13.31 -2.01
N VAL A 171 -3.59 13.22 -0.85
CA VAL A 171 -4.58 14.21 -0.40
C VAL A 171 -4.10 14.82 0.90
N ASP A 172 -3.93 16.15 0.92
CA ASP A 172 -3.29 16.83 2.04
C ASP A 172 -3.74 18.31 2.19
N ALA A 173 -3.59 18.87 3.38
CA ALA A 173 -3.68 20.31 3.59
C ALA A 173 -2.36 20.97 3.18
N CYS A 174 -2.41 21.84 2.19
CA CYS A 174 -1.21 22.46 1.62
C CYS A 174 -1.33 23.99 1.63
N PRO A 175 -0.65 24.69 2.54
CA PRO A 175 -0.68 26.14 2.58
C PRO A 175 0.06 26.74 1.38
N ARG A 176 -0.62 27.60 0.62
CA ARG A 176 -0.11 28.31 -0.57
C ARG A 176 -0.41 29.78 -0.57
N GLY A 177 -1.17 30.27 0.42
CA GLY A 177 -1.61 31.66 0.51
C GLY A 177 -2.89 31.95 -0.28
N GLU A 178 -3.63 30.93 -0.67
CA GLU A 178 -4.94 31.04 -1.29
C GLU A 178 -6.03 31.25 -0.24
N PRO A 179 -7.26 31.62 -0.61
CA PRO A 179 -8.37 31.64 0.32
C PRO A 179 -8.60 30.29 0.98
N PRO A 180 -8.81 30.21 2.30
CA PRO A 180 -9.06 28.96 3.00
C PRO A 180 -10.19 28.13 2.39
N GLY A 181 -9.97 26.84 2.21
CA GLY A 181 -10.89 25.91 1.58
C GLY A 181 -10.73 25.81 0.06
N THR A 182 -9.79 26.55 -0.55
CA THR A 182 -9.49 26.40 -1.98
C THR A 182 -8.91 25.01 -2.23
N VAL A 183 -9.56 24.21 -3.09
CA VAL A 183 -9.09 22.90 -3.54
C VAL A 183 -8.32 23.07 -4.86
N PHE A 184 -7.19 22.40 -4.97
CA PHE A 184 -6.37 22.44 -6.18
C PHE A 184 -5.71 21.09 -6.45
N VAL A 185 -5.32 20.87 -7.71
CA VAL A 185 -4.61 19.68 -8.16
C VAL A 185 -3.22 20.08 -8.62
N LEU A 186 -2.21 19.38 -8.14
CA LEU A 186 -0.81 19.60 -8.50
C LEU A 186 -0.19 18.29 -9.02
N GLU A 187 0.66 18.42 -10.03
CA GLU A 187 1.56 17.36 -10.45
C GLU A 187 2.98 17.74 -9.98
N PRO A 188 3.54 17.06 -8.96
CA PRO A 188 4.90 17.34 -8.53
C PRO A 188 5.90 16.94 -9.61
N ASP A 189 6.97 17.72 -9.76
CA ASP A 189 8.10 17.31 -10.60
C ASP A 189 8.89 16.22 -9.87
N LEU A 190 8.72 14.98 -10.32
CA LEU A 190 9.41 13.85 -9.73
C LEU A 190 10.92 13.83 -9.98
N THR A 191 11.42 14.62 -10.92
CA THR A 191 12.88 14.73 -11.20
C THR A 191 13.59 15.52 -10.11
N GLU A 192 12.91 16.44 -9.44
CA GLU A 192 13.47 17.21 -8.32
C GLU A 192 13.68 16.35 -7.05
N LEU A 193 13.04 15.17 -6.98
CA LEU A 193 13.21 14.26 -5.84
C LEU A 193 14.61 13.64 -5.78
N ASP A 194 15.32 13.58 -6.91
CA ASP A 194 16.66 12.98 -7.03
C ASP A 194 17.79 13.98 -6.69
N THR A 195 17.45 15.27 -6.46
CA THR A 195 18.43 16.27 -6.03
C THR A 195 18.77 16.07 -4.56
N PRO A 196 20.05 15.98 -4.18
CA PRO A 196 20.45 15.90 -2.78
C PRO A 196 20.05 17.20 -2.07
N ASP A 197 18.98 17.19 -1.34
CA ASP A 197 18.64 18.29 -0.45
C ASP A 197 19.64 18.29 0.73
N ALA A 198 20.23 19.45 1.03
CA ALA A 198 21.38 19.57 1.91
C ALA A 198 21.07 19.42 3.40
N GLY A 199 19.98 18.71 3.77
CA GLY A 199 19.59 18.47 5.16
C GLY A 199 19.62 17.00 5.54
N PRO A 200 19.90 16.65 6.81
CA PRO A 200 19.68 15.29 7.30
C PRO A 200 18.22 14.93 7.15
N MET A 201 17.93 13.75 6.57
CA MET A 201 16.60 13.20 6.36
C MET A 201 16.01 12.72 7.73
N VAL A 202 15.87 13.66 8.67
CA VAL A 202 15.16 13.42 9.91
C VAL A 202 13.70 13.73 9.62
N MET A 203 12.89 12.71 9.43
CA MET A 203 11.45 12.89 9.41
C MET A 203 11.02 13.29 10.84
N ASP A 204 10.80 14.57 11.04
CA ASP A 204 10.01 15.01 12.18
C ASP A 204 8.56 14.55 11.90
N ALA A 205 7.97 13.85 12.86
CA ALA A 205 6.59 13.37 12.76
C ALA A 205 5.56 14.53 12.57
N HIS A 206 6.03 15.76 12.75
CA HIS A 206 5.24 16.97 12.59
C HIS A 206 5.39 17.66 11.22
N ASP A 207 6.28 17.16 10.34
CA ASP A 207 6.57 17.77 9.01
C ASP A 207 6.33 16.78 7.87
N LEU A 208 5.21 16.07 7.96
CA LEU A 208 4.78 15.10 6.96
C LEU A 208 4.11 15.82 5.80
N ASN A 209 4.92 16.39 4.91
CA ASN A 209 4.41 16.92 3.64
C ASN A 209 4.61 15.88 2.51
N PRO A 210 3.78 15.93 1.44
CA PRO A 210 3.87 15.01 0.32
C PRO A 210 5.27 14.87 -0.28
N GLY A 211 6.03 15.97 -0.36
CA GLY A 211 7.38 15.96 -0.93
C GLY A 211 8.37 15.12 -0.11
N HIS A 212 8.29 15.17 1.23
CA HIS A 212 9.15 14.38 2.10
C HIS A 212 8.86 12.88 1.96
N VAL A 213 7.58 12.50 1.91
CA VAL A 213 7.18 11.09 1.74
C VAL A 213 7.62 10.55 0.40
N LEU A 214 7.48 11.33 -0.68
CA LEU A 214 7.91 10.93 -2.02
C LEU A 214 9.44 10.75 -2.09
N ARG A 215 10.23 11.64 -1.49
CA ARG A 215 11.69 11.48 -1.39
C ARG A 215 12.08 10.22 -0.60
N LEU A 216 11.41 9.98 0.54
CA LEU A 216 11.64 8.77 1.32
C LEU A 216 11.33 7.52 0.50
N ALA A 217 10.16 7.46 -0.15
CA ALA A 217 9.78 6.34 -1.00
C ALA A 217 10.82 6.10 -2.11
N ARG A 218 11.29 7.17 -2.76
CA ARG A 218 12.34 7.09 -3.79
C ARG A 218 13.65 6.52 -3.25
N SER A 219 14.08 6.97 -2.06
CA SER A 219 15.28 6.46 -1.40
C SER A 219 15.19 4.98 -1.02
N LEU A 220 13.97 4.48 -0.80
CA LEU A 220 13.66 3.08 -0.55
C LEU A 220 13.48 2.25 -1.84
N GLY A 221 13.64 2.85 -3.01
CA GLY A 221 13.56 2.19 -4.31
C GLY A 221 12.18 2.22 -4.98
N ALA A 222 11.28 3.11 -4.56
CA ALA A 222 9.98 3.25 -5.21
C ALA A 222 10.12 3.76 -6.65
N GLU A 223 9.46 3.07 -7.59
CA GLU A 223 9.24 3.54 -8.95
C GLU A 223 7.96 4.37 -9.00
N LEU A 224 8.07 5.67 -8.73
CA LEU A 224 6.95 6.60 -8.82
C LEU A 224 6.63 6.91 -10.29
N ARG A 225 5.47 6.47 -10.79
CA ARG A 225 5.08 6.67 -12.19
C ARG A 225 4.34 7.98 -12.38
N LYS A 226 3.10 8.07 -11.94
CA LYS A 226 2.29 9.28 -11.99
C LYS A 226 1.80 9.62 -10.59
N VAL A 227 2.17 10.79 -10.10
CA VAL A 227 1.75 11.30 -8.79
C VAL A 227 0.99 12.60 -8.98
N VAL A 228 -0.13 12.70 -8.29
CA VAL A 228 -0.95 13.91 -8.23
C VAL A 228 -1.21 14.24 -6.76
N VAL A 229 -1.16 15.50 -6.41
CA VAL A 229 -1.56 16.00 -5.09
C VAL A 229 -2.86 16.77 -5.21
N VAL A 230 -3.87 16.33 -4.49
CA VAL A 230 -5.11 17.09 -4.27
C VAL A 230 -4.94 17.83 -2.96
N GLY A 231 -4.63 19.12 -3.06
CA GLY A 231 -4.37 19.98 -1.93
C GLY A 231 -5.59 20.83 -1.56
N CYS A 232 -5.67 21.21 -0.29
CA CYS A 232 -6.62 22.20 0.18
C CYS A 232 -5.89 23.28 0.97
N GLU A 233 -6.20 24.55 0.71
CA GLU A 233 -5.67 25.66 1.51
C GLU A 233 -6.28 25.64 2.92
N PRO A 234 -5.48 25.46 3.98
CA PRO A 234 -5.99 25.48 5.35
C PRO A 234 -6.32 26.89 5.81
N ALA A 235 -7.31 27.06 6.68
CA ALA A 235 -7.50 28.29 7.44
C ALA A 235 -6.54 28.34 8.63
N THR A 236 -6.24 27.19 9.22
CA THR A 236 -5.31 27.04 10.34
C THR A 236 -4.83 25.59 10.43
N LEU A 237 -3.57 25.41 10.75
CA LEU A 237 -3.00 24.09 11.08
C LEU A 237 -3.09 23.77 12.59
N GLY A 238 -3.95 24.51 13.30
CA GLY A 238 -4.19 24.34 14.73
C GLY A 238 -3.10 24.97 15.61
N PRO A 239 -3.42 25.19 16.89
CA PRO A 239 -2.45 25.62 17.88
C PRO A 239 -1.61 24.43 18.36
N PRO A 240 -0.43 24.67 18.98
CA PRO A 240 0.44 23.60 19.52
C PRO A 240 -0.26 22.67 20.52
N GLU A 241 -1.28 23.16 21.22
CA GLU A 241 -2.08 22.37 22.18
C GLU A 241 -3.05 21.40 21.49
N GLY A 242 -3.14 21.48 20.16
CA GLY A 242 -4.05 20.69 19.35
C GLY A 242 -5.45 21.30 19.25
N HIS A 243 -6.11 21.00 18.13
CA HIS A 243 -7.51 21.33 17.88
C HIS A 243 -8.10 20.28 16.94
N MET A 244 -9.10 19.55 17.39
CA MET A 244 -9.77 18.55 16.55
C MET A 244 -10.86 19.16 15.69
N GLY A 245 -10.91 18.70 14.44
CA GLY A 245 -11.96 19.04 13.48
C GLY A 245 -11.58 20.20 12.56
N LEU A 246 -12.14 20.14 11.36
CA LEU A 246 -11.88 21.09 10.29
C LEU A 246 -12.61 22.41 10.49
N SER A 247 -12.02 23.51 10.04
CA SER A 247 -12.69 24.81 9.90
C SER A 247 -13.88 24.72 8.93
N GLY A 248 -14.76 25.71 8.96
CA GLY A 248 -15.93 25.77 8.08
C GLY A 248 -15.56 25.66 6.59
N PRO A 249 -14.64 26.50 6.08
CA PRO A 249 -14.21 26.46 4.68
C PRO A 249 -13.61 25.09 4.28
N VAL A 250 -12.70 24.53 5.08
CA VAL A 250 -12.03 23.27 4.76
C VAL A 250 -12.99 22.08 4.87
N ARG A 251 -13.95 22.12 5.80
CA ARG A 251 -15.02 21.12 5.85
C ARG A 251 -15.90 21.13 4.60
N ALA A 252 -16.18 22.30 4.03
CA ALA A 252 -16.88 22.42 2.75
C ALA A 252 -16.02 21.87 1.61
N ALA A 253 -14.72 22.17 1.62
CA ALA A 253 -13.75 21.67 0.63
C ALA A 253 -13.67 20.14 0.55
N VAL A 254 -13.87 19.42 1.66
CA VAL A 254 -13.95 17.94 1.64
C VAL A 254 -15.08 17.45 0.72
N ALA A 255 -16.22 18.15 0.68
CA ALA A 255 -17.34 17.79 -0.19
C ALA A 255 -17.04 18.07 -1.68
N GLU A 256 -16.14 19.00 -1.98
CA GLU A 256 -15.66 19.33 -3.32
C GLU A 256 -14.54 18.37 -3.77
N ALA A 257 -13.60 18.05 -2.88
CA ALA A 257 -12.48 17.18 -3.18
C ALA A 257 -12.88 15.75 -3.50
N VAL A 258 -13.92 15.20 -2.86
CA VAL A 258 -14.36 13.82 -3.10
C VAL A 258 -14.76 13.59 -4.56
N PRO A 259 -15.70 14.34 -5.19
CA PRO A 259 -16.03 14.15 -6.59
C PRO A 259 -14.87 14.46 -7.54
N LEU A 260 -13.99 15.40 -7.21
CA LEU A 260 -12.79 15.69 -7.98
C LEU A 260 -11.85 14.47 -8.02
N ILE A 261 -11.65 13.79 -6.89
CA ILE A 261 -10.83 12.57 -6.83
C ILE A 261 -11.51 11.42 -7.57
N GLU A 262 -12.84 11.28 -7.48
CA GLU A 262 -13.58 10.30 -8.27
C GLU A 262 -13.41 10.52 -9.78
N GLU A 263 -13.39 11.77 -10.25
CA GLU A 263 -13.09 12.12 -11.62
C GLU A 263 -11.65 11.76 -12.02
N LEU A 264 -10.67 12.06 -11.18
CA LEU A 264 -9.26 11.65 -11.40
C LEU A 264 -9.13 10.13 -11.49
N ILE A 265 -9.77 9.39 -10.59
CA ILE A 265 -9.82 7.93 -10.61
C ILE A 265 -10.40 7.42 -11.93
N ALA A 266 -11.52 8.00 -12.40
CA ALA A 266 -12.15 7.60 -13.66
C ALA A 266 -11.23 7.85 -14.87
N ARG A 267 -10.55 9.01 -14.92
CA ARG A 267 -9.56 9.34 -15.95
C ARG A 267 -8.38 8.37 -15.95
N PHE A 268 -7.81 8.09 -14.79
CA PHE A 268 -6.68 7.17 -14.65
C PHE A 268 -7.08 5.73 -14.98
N SER A 269 -8.27 5.31 -14.57
CA SER A 269 -8.82 3.98 -14.95
C SER A 269 -9.01 3.83 -16.46
N ALA A 270 -9.29 4.92 -17.18
CA ALA A 270 -9.41 4.93 -18.64
C ALA A 270 -8.05 5.05 -19.38
N GLY A 271 -6.93 5.18 -18.64
CA GLY A 271 -5.59 5.37 -19.24
C GLY A 271 -5.39 6.73 -19.90
N THR A 272 -6.25 7.71 -19.64
CA THR A 272 -6.16 9.09 -20.10
C THR A 272 -5.53 9.97 -19.00
N ALA A 273 -4.22 9.90 -18.89
CA ALA A 273 -3.44 10.71 -17.92
C ALA A 273 -3.04 12.07 -18.52
#